data_a9d76edce5102ec36a835f23e950b179
#
_entry.id   a9d76edce5102ec36a835f23e950b179
#
_cell.length_a   1.000
_cell.length_b   1.000
_cell.length_c   1.000
_cell.angle_alpha   90.00
_cell.angle_beta   90.00
_cell.angle_gamma   90.00
#
_symmetry.space_group_name_H-M   'P 1'
#
loop_
_entity.id
_entity.type
_entity.pdbx_description
1 polymer ?
#
loop_
_entity_poly.entity_id
_entity_poly.type
_entity_poly.pdbx_seq_one_letter_code
_entity_poly.pdbx_strand_id
1 'polypeptide(L)'
;MNLHLFSSPGERDDIRYIIEAARPILSGKPDATVAYIPMASLYGERWLEQTQRYFGDLAHVEMLDTEMMELPVMEAILRRAALAYIPGGNTFLLAHRLHVSRLMPHLSKKVQAGLPIVAFSAGTVLCGPNILTANDLNSVETPHFAGLNVTPFNFHVHYAGDLERDNWLVDYHVFHDNPVIIMADGSHVKIEGRKTQLVCGEAWILRKGQEKERIKPGALIIL
;
A
#
# COMPACT_ATOMS: atom_id res chain seq x y z
N MET A 1 9.55 7.69 8.64
CA MET A 1 8.62 6.95 7.79
C MET A 1 7.72 6.12 8.68
N ASN A 2 6.42 6.09 8.43
CA ASN A 2 5.44 5.31 9.19
C ASN A 2 4.42 4.72 8.21
N LEU A 3 4.52 3.41 7.93
CA LEU A 3 3.66 2.72 6.97
C LEU A 3 2.92 1.58 7.69
N HIS A 4 1.63 1.48 7.46
CA HIS A 4 0.79 0.36 7.87
C HIS A 4 0.25 -0.32 6.63
N LEU A 5 0.77 -1.50 6.33
CA LEU A 5 0.56 -2.23 5.09
C LEU A 5 -0.20 -3.53 5.37
N PHE A 6 -1.36 -3.66 4.77
CA PHE A 6 -2.25 -4.80 4.96
C PHE A 6 -2.39 -5.61 3.67
N SER A 7 -2.52 -6.93 3.80
CA SER A 7 -2.83 -7.78 2.65
C SER A 7 -4.27 -7.56 2.17
N SER A 8 -5.22 -7.63 3.09
CA SER A 8 -6.64 -7.42 2.82
C SER A 8 -7.28 -6.55 3.88
N PRO A 9 -8.49 -6.01 3.65
CA PRO A 9 -9.23 -5.27 4.67
C PRO A 9 -9.79 -6.17 5.81
N GLY A 10 -9.50 -7.47 5.80
CA GLY A 10 -10.01 -8.44 6.73
C GLY A 10 -11.25 -9.18 6.20
N GLU A 11 -11.87 -9.98 7.06
CA GLU A 11 -13.11 -10.67 6.70
C GLU A 11 -14.23 -9.67 6.40
N ARG A 12 -15.01 -9.90 5.33
CA ARG A 12 -16.18 -9.10 4.93
C ARG A 12 -15.88 -7.67 4.52
N ASP A 13 -14.69 -7.37 4.01
CA ASP A 13 -14.30 -6.01 3.59
C ASP A 13 -14.44 -4.94 4.70
N ASP A 14 -14.30 -5.35 5.95
CA ASP A 14 -14.40 -4.47 7.09
C ASP A 14 -13.08 -3.71 7.33
N ILE A 15 -13.05 -2.47 6.88
CA ILE A 15 -11.85 -1.62 7.02
C ILE A 15 -11.67 -1.00 8.40
N ARG A 16 -12.56 -1.27 9.36
CA ARG A 16 -12.46 -0.66 10.71
C ARG A 16 -11.11 -0.90 11.36
N TYR A 17 -10.58 -2.11 11.24
CA TYR A 17 -9.29 -2.41 11.84
C TYR A 17 -8.11 -1.69 11.12
N ILE A 18 -8.26 -1.38 9.83
CA ILE A 18 -7.32 -0.53 9.07
C ILE A 18 -7.38 0.91 9.61
N ILE A 19 -8.59 1.40 9.89
CA ILE A 19 -8.79 2.73 10.48
C ILE A 19 -8.23 2.80 11.90
N GLU A 20 -8.30 1.73 12.68
CA GLU A 20 -7.66 1.68 14.01
C GLU A 20 -6.13 1.85 13.94
N ALA A 21 -5.49 1.39 12.86
CA ALA A 21 -4.07 1.66 12.63
C ALA A 21 -3.78 3.15 12.29
N ALA A 22 -4.75 3.84 11.70
CA ALA A 22 -4.65 5.28 11.42
C ALA A 22 -4.89 6.15 12.67
N ARG A 23 -5.66 5.66 13.64
CA ARG A 23 -6.06 6.41 14.85
C ARG A 23 -4.88 7.05 15.59
N PRO A 24 -3.79 6.35 15.93
CA PRO A 24 -2.64 6.95 16.63
C PRO A 24 -1.94 8.05 15.80
N ILE A 25 -2.04 7.98 14.47
CA ILE A 25 -1.44 8.95 13.55
C ILE A 25 -2.24 10.26 13.53
N LEU A 26 -3.56 10.16 13.65
CA LEU A 26 -4.51 11.27 13.49
C LEU A 26 -4.92 11.89 14.84
N SER A 27 -4.88 11.11 15.94
CA SER A 27 -5.28 11.57 17.27
C SER A 27 -4.50 12.80 17.71
N GLY A 28 -5.23 13.78 18.26
CA GLY A 28 -4.65 15.04 18.74
C GLY A 28 -4.28 16.04 17.64
N LYS A 29 -4.67 15.79 16.41
CA LYS A 29 -4.51 16.72 15.29
C LYS A 29 -5.88 17.26 14.89
N PRO A 30 -6.32 18.38 15.43
CA PRO A 30 -7.56 19.01 14.99
C PRO A 30 -7.45 19.33 13.49
N ASP A 31 -8.52 19.14 12.77
CA ASP A 31 -8.60 19.37 11.32
C ASP A 31 -7.64 18.53 10.46
N ALA A 32 -7.25 17.34 10.95
CA ALA A 32 -6.42 16.43 10.17
C ALA A 32 -7.09 16.08 8.84
N THR A 33 -6.31 16.10 7.76
CA THR A 33 -6.76 15.68 6.44
C THR A 33 -6.16 14.31 6.08
N VAL A 34 -6.98 13.40 5.59
CA VAL A 34 -6.56 12.15 4.96
C VAL A 34 -6.64 12.32 3.46
N ALA A 35 -5.50 12.18 2.78
CA ALA A 35 -5.45 12.07 1.33
C ALA A 35 -5.90 10.65 0.92
N TYR A 36 -7.11 10.52 0.42
CA TYR A 36 -7.69 9.25 -0.05
C TYR A 36 -7.36 9.04 -1.51
N ILE A 37 -6.69 7.93 -1.84
CA ILE A 37 -6.15 7.64 -3.19
C ILE A 37 -6.76 6.33 -3.74
N PRO A 38 -8.05 6.31 -4.16
CA PRO A 38 -8.74 5.08 -4.58
C PRO A 38 -8.50 4.71 -6.04
N MET A 39 -7.33 5.04 -6.59
CA MET A 39 -7.04 4.94 -8.02
C MET A 39 -6.86 3.51 -8.54
N ALA A 40 -6.85 2.51 -7.66
CA ALA A 40 -6.86 1.09 -8.01
C ALA A 40 -8.24 0.59 -8.49
N SER A 41 -9.30 1.37 -8.32
CA SER A 41 -10.68 1.02 -8.65
C SER A 41 -11.27 1.93 -9.72
N LEU A 42 -12.09 1.37 -10.61
CA LEU A 42 -12.93 2.16 -11.52
C LEU A 42 -14.09 2.85 -10.80
N TYR A 43 -14.37 2.43 -9.57
CA TYR A 43 -15.51 2.88 -8.76
C TYR A 43 -15.06 3.53 -7.45
N GLY A 44 -13.87 4.15 -7.44
CA GLY A 44 -13.27 4.73 -6.24
C GLY A 44 -14.18 5.73 -5.50
N GLU A 45 -14.96 6.51 -6.23
CA GLU A 45 -15.92 7.47 -5.68
C GLU A 45 -17.02 6.81 -4.83
N ARG A 46 -17.48 5.62 -5.21
CA ARG A 46 -18.52 4.89 -4.47
C ARG A 46 -18.12 4.60 -3.01
N TRP A 47 -16.81 4.49 -2.76
CA TRP A 47 -16.27 4.20 -1.44
C TRP A 47 -15.93 5.44 -0.63
N LEU A 48 -16.03 6.64 -1.24
CA LEU A 48 -15.69 7.89 -0.56
C LEU A 48 -16.57 8.13 0.66
N GLU A 49 -17.89 8.07 0.50
CA GLU A 49 -18.84 8.29 1.60
C GLU A 49 -18.62 7.28 2.74
N GLN A 50 -18.39 6.01 2.40
CA GLN A 50 -18.11 4.99 3.40
C GLN A 50 -16.76 5.27 4.10
N THR A 51 -15.73 5.64 3.35
CA THR A 51 -14.42 6.01 3.91
C THR A 51 -14.55 7.22 4.83
N GLN A 52 -15.30 8.25 4.45
CA GLN A 52 -15.60 9.41 5.30
C GLN A 52 -16.28 9.00 6.60
N ARG A 53 -17.27 8.08 6.54
CA ARG A 53 -17.92 7.56 7.75
C ARG A 53 -16.95 6.80 8.66
N TYR A 54 -16.03 6.01 8.11
CA TYR A 54 -15.06 5.25 8.90
C TYR A 54 -14.02 6.14 9.57
N PHE A 55 -13.56 7.19 8.88
CA PHE A 55 -12.67 8.17 9.50
C PHE A 55 -13.42 9.09 10.48
N GLY A 56 -14.73 9.35 10.23
CA GLY A 56 -15.62 10.06 11.13
C GLY A 56 -14.99 11.32 11.73
N ASP A 57 -14.96 11.36 13.06
CA ASP A 57 -14.40 12.50 13.79
C ASP A 57 -12.87 12.54 13.85
N LEU A 58 -12.19 11.55 13.26
CA LEU A 58 -10.72 11.48 13.30
C LEU A 58 -10.07 12.45 12.31
N ALA A 59 -10.67 12.64 11.13
CA ALA A 59 -10.08 13.44 10.07
C ALA A 59 -11.06 13.74 8.94
N HIS A 60 -10.81 14.83 8.21
CA HIS A 60 -11.45 15.08 6.92
C HIS A 60 -10.83 14.19 5.85
N VAL A 61 -11.66 13.55 5.03
CA VAL A 61 -11.18 12.73 3.91
C VAL A 61 -11.33 13.52 2.62
N GLU A 62 -10.21 13.76 1.96
CA GLU A 62 -10.15 14.38 0.65
C GLU A 62 -9.66 13.38 -0.40
N MET A 63 -10.50 13.11 -1.39
CA MET A 63 -10.15 12.20 -2.48
C MET A 63 -9.21 12.88 -3.47
N LEU A 64 -8.15 12.18 -3.85
CA LEU A 64 -7.34 12.53 -5.01
C LEU A 64 -7.90 11.78 -6.22
N ASP A 65 -8.30 12.54 -7.22
CA ASP A 65 -8.79 12.00 -8.49
C ASP A 65 -7.83 12.37 -9.62
N THR A 66 -7.06 11.38 -10.08
CA THR A 66 -6.05 11.60 -11.12
C THR A 66 -6.64 11.82 -12.52
N GLU A 67 -7.93 11.58 -12.71
CA GLU A 67 -8.63 11.79 -14.00
C GLU A 67 -9.31 13.16 -14.04
N MET A 68 -9.77 13.66 -12.88
CA MET A 68 -10.54 14.90 -12.78
C MET A 68 -9.77 16.08 -12.20
N MET A 69 -8.63 15.83 -11.53
CA MET A 69 -7.86 16.89 -10.87
C MET A 69 -6.54 17.15 -11.58
N GLU A 70 -6.19 18.44 -11.69
CA GLU A 70 -4.85 18.82 -12.11
C GLU A 70 -3.81 18.56 -11.01
N LEU A 71 -2.58 18.30 -11.42
CA LEU A 71 -1.47 17.99 -10.49
C LEU A 71 -1.30 19.03 -9.36
N PRO A 72 -1.36 20.36 -9.58
CA PRO A 72 -1.21 21.34 -8.49
C PRO A 72 -2.29 21.21 -7.41
N VAL A 73 -3.52 20.82 -7.76
CA VAL A 73 -4.62 20.59 -6.81
C VAL A 73 -4.31 19.37 -5.95
N MET A 74 -3.91 18.24 -6.59
CA MET A 74 -3.53 17.03 -5.87
C MET A 74 -2.32 17.26 -4.95
N GLU A 75 -1.32 18.01 -5.41
CA GLU A 75 -0.18 18.40 -4.57
C GLU A 75 -0.60 19.24 -3.35
N ALA A 76 -1.57 20.15 -3.53
CA ALA A 76 -2.09 20.94 -2.42
C ALA A 76 -2.76 20.06 -1.36
N ILE A 77 -3.51 19.02 -1.77
CA ILE A 77 -4.05 18.02 -0.84
C ILE A 77 -2.93 17.26 -0.13
N LEU A 78 -1.94 16.76 -0.87
CA LEU A 78 -0.81 16.04 -0.28
C LEU A 78 0.02 16.92 0.69
N ARG A 79 0.10 18.24 0.46
CA ARG A 79 0.84 19.13 1.36
C ARG A 79 0.21 19.26 2.74
N ARG A 80 -1.12 19.27 2.83
CA ARG A 80 -1.86 19.39 4.11
C ARG A 80 -2.23 18.06 4.74
N ALA A 81 -2.09 16.96 3.99
CA ALA A 81 -2.45 15.64 4.47
C ALA A 81 -1.61 15.22 5.69
N ALA A 82 -2.28 14.75 6.72
CA ALA A 82 -1.67 14.11 7.89
C ALA A 82 -1.42 12.61 7.66
N LEU A 83 -2.09 12.02 6.66
CA LEU A 83 -2.05 10.61 6.30
C LEU A 83 -2.43 10.44 4.82
N ALA A 84 -1.75 9.54 4.11
CA ALA A 84 -2.21 9.00 2.82
C ALA A 84 -2.88 7.64 3.04
N TYR A 85 -4.12 7.48 2.56
CA TYR A 85 -4.84 6.22 2.58
C TYR A 85 -4.99 5.68 1.16
N ILE A 86 -4.39 4.51 0.91
CA ILE A 86 -4.31 3.89 -0.43
C ILE A 86 -5.00 2.52 -0.36
N PRO A 87 -6.27 2.41 -0.77
CA PRO A 87 -7.02 1.16 -0.75
C PRO A 87 -6.59 0.19 -1.84
N GLY A 88 -7.23 -0.99 -1.84
CA GLY A 88 -7.03 -2.03 -2.83
C GLY A 88 -7.75 -1.80 -4.15
N GLY A 89 -7.62 -2.79 -5.02
CA GLY A 89 -8.13 -2.87 -6.38
C GLY A 89 -7.04 -3.39 -7.32
N ASN A 90 -7.03 -2.98 -8.58
CA ASN A 90 -6.03 -3.41 -9.54
C ASN A 90 -4.73 -2.58 -9.40
N THR A 91 -3.63 -3.24 -9.09
CA THR A 91 -2.33 -2.61 -8.84
C THR A 91 -1.77 -1.91 -10.09
N PHE A 92 -1.97 -2.50 -11.27
CA PHE A 92 -1.48 -1.92 -12.52
C PHE A 92 -2.27 -0.65 -12.90
N LEU A 93 -3.60 -0.64 -12.66
CA LEU A 93 -4.42 0.55 -12.83
C LEU A 93 -3.98 1.68 -11.89
N LEU A 94 -3.73 1.34 -10.61
CA LEU A 94 -3.22 2.29 -9.62
C LEU A 94 -1.90 2.93 -10.06
N ALA A 95 -0.92 2.10 -10.43
CA ALA A 95 0.37 2.56 -10.90
C ALA A 95 0.25 3.40 -12.18
N HIS A 96 -0.54 2.93 -13.16
CA HIS A 96 -0.80 3.63 -14.41
C HIS A 96 -1.31 5.06 -14.16
N ARG A 97 -2.38 5.20 -13.38
CA ARG A 97 -3.00 6.49 -13.09
C ARG A 97 -2.05 7.44 -12.37
N LEU A 98 -1.29 6.94 -11.40
CA LEU A 98 -0.32 7.75 -10.66
C LEU A 98 0.86 8.19 -11.53
N HIS A 99 1.30 7.36 -12.48
CA HIS A 99 2.36 7.73 -13.43
C HIS A 99 1.88 8.72 -14.48
N VAL A 100 0.74 8.46 -15.11
CA VAL A 100 0.17 9.33 -16.16
C VAL A 100 -0.17 10.72 -15.62
N SER A 101 -0.73 10.80 -14.42
CA SER A 101 -1.02 12.08 -13.76
C SER A 101 0.24 12.77 -13.19
N ARG A 102 1.40 12.13 -13.26
CA ARG A 102 2.67 12.58 -12.66
C ARG A 102 2.62 12.70 -11.12
N LEU A 103 1.61 12.14 -10.46
CA LEU A 103 1.49 12.20 -9.00
C LEU A 103 2.47 11.27 -8.29
N MET A 104 2.91 10.17 -8.93
CA MET A 104 3.79 9.15 -8.35
C MET A 104 5.05 9.75 -7.68
N PRO A 105 5.88 10.57 -8.33
CA PRO A 105 7.08 11.12 -7.71
C PRO A 105 6.78 12.09 -6.57
N HIS A 106 5.66 12.82 -6.63
CA HIS A 106 5.25 13.76 -5.58
C HIS A 106 4.79 12.99 -4.33
N LEU A 107 4.02 11.93 -4.50
CA LEU A 107 3.59 11.06 -3.40
C LEU A 107 4.80 10.37 -2.76
N SER A 108 5.69 9.77 -3.57
CA SER A 108 6.93 9.14 -3.08
C SER A 108 7.76 10.13 -2.24
N LYS A 109 8.02 11.32 -2.76
CA LYS A 109 8.77 12.37 -2.05
C LYS A 109 8.10 12.78 -0.73
N LYS A 110 6.78 12.89 -0.70
CA LYS A 110 6.03 13.23 0.50
C LYS A 110 6.14 12.14 1.57
N VAL A 111 6.05 10.88 1.19
CA VAL A 111 6.19 9.73 2.09
C VAL A 111 7.60 9.65 2.65
N GLN A 112 8.62 9.84 1.81
CA GLN A 112 10.02 9.91 2.24
C GLN A 112 10.27 11.08 3.20
N ALA A 113 9.56 12.20 3.02
CA ALA A 113 9.59 13.36 3.92
C ALA A 113 8.78 13.16 5.22
N GLY A 114 8.12 12.01 5.41
CA GLY A 114 7.45 11.64 6.64
C GLY A 114 5.93 11.56 6.60
N LEU A 115 5.27 11.75 5.44
CA LEU A 115 3.83 11.50 5.31
C LEU A 115 3.55 10.02 5.60
N PRO A 116 2.76 9.68 6.63
CA PRO A 116 2.40 8.30 6.90
C PRO A 116 1.52 7.72 5.80
N ILE A 117 1.60 6.39 5.63
CA ILE A 117 0.70 5.63 4.77
C ILE A 117 -0.06 4.59 5.58
N VAL A 118 -1.35 4.46 5.30
CA VAL A 118 -2.14 3.27 5.57
C VAL A 118 -2.62 2.74 4.23
N ALA A 119 -2.30 1.49 3.93
CA ALA A 119 -2.61 0.89 2.63
C ALA A 119 -2.99 -0.57 2.76
N PHE A 120 -3.79 -1.08 1.81
CA PHE A 120 -4.03 -2.50 1.69
C PHE A 120 -4.04 -2.97 0.23
N SER A 121 -3.77 -4.28 0.03
CA SER A 121 -3.77 -4.93 -1.29
C SER A 121 -2.91 -4.16 -2.30
N ALA A 122 -3.47 -3.66 -3.39
CA ALA A 122 -2.79 -2.87 -4.41
C ALA A 122 -1.97 -1.70 -3.82
N GLY A 123 -2.52 -1.01 -2.81
CA GLY A 123 -1.82 0.07 -2.11
C GLY A 123 -0.59 -0.40 -1.36
N THR A 124 -0.62 -1.61 -0.79
CA THR A 124 0.54 -2.26 -0.14
C THR A 124 1.62 -2.59 -1.17
N VAL A 125 1.26 -3.23 -2.27
CA VAL A 125 2.20 -3.57 -3.36
C VAL A 125 2.86 -2.33 -3.93
N LEU A 126 2.10 -1.24 -4.09
CA LEU A 126 2.60 0.04 -4.60
C LEU A 126 3.74 0.63 -3.75
N CYS A 127 3.80 0.33 -2.45
CA CYS A 127 4.84 0.87 -1.56
C CYS A 127 6.25 0.33 -1.86
N GLY A 128 6.36 -0.80 -2.54
CA GLY A 128 7.62 -1.41 -2.94
C GLY A 128 8.38 -0.66 -4.03
N PRO A 129 9.59 -1.13 -4.36
CA PRO A 129 10.38 -0.62 -5.49
C PRO A 129 9.69 -0.78 -6.84
N ASN A 130 8.97 -1.87 -7.04
CA ASN A 130 8.18 -2.13 -8.24
C ASN A 130 6.90 -2.92 -7.89
N ILE A 131 5.99 -3.00 -8.86
CA ILE A 131 4.71 -3.68 -8.69
C ILE A 131 4.68 -5.06 -9.36
N LEU A 132 5.83 -5.60 -9.78
CA LEU A 132 5.91 -6.86 -10.52
C LEU A 132 5.54 -8.10 -9.69
N THR A 133 5.36 -7.95 -8.38
CA THR A 133 4.88 -8.99 -7.48
C THR A 133 3.35 -8.94 -7.24
N ALA A 134 2.60 -8.12 -8.01
CA ALA A 134 1.14 -8.03 -7.95
C ALA A 134 0.47 -9.29 -8.49
N ASN A 135 -0.70 -9.64 -7.93
CA ASN A 135 -1.52 -10.77 -8.40
C ASN A 135 -2.47 -10.39 -9.56
N ASP A 136 -2.57 -9.10 -9.84
CA ASP A 136 -3.53 -8.56 -10.80
C ASP A 136 -3.13 -8.84 -12.25
N LEU A 137 -4.12 -8.78 -13.14
CA LEU A 137 -3.86 -8.68 -14.57
C LEU A 137 -3.54 -7.23 -14.95
N ASN A 138 -2.54 -7.03 -15.80
CA ASN A 138 -2.23 -5.73 -16.40
C ASN A 138 -3.23 -5.40 -17.52
N SER A 139 -4.51 -5.24 -17.15
CA SER A 139 -5.62 -5.00 -18.08
C SER A 139 -5.58 -3.61 -18.72
N VAL A 140 -4.78 -2.69 -18.19
CA VAL A 140 -4.58 -1.35 -18.75
C VAL A 140 -3.31 -1.24 -19.59
N GLU A 141 -2.61 -2.36 -19.79
CA GLU A 141 -1.37 -2.44 -20.59
C GLU A 141 -0.35 -1.37 -20.21
N THR A 142 -0.26 -1.05 -18.90
CA THR A 142 0.70 -0.06 -18.44
C THR A 142 2.14 -0.53 -18.64
N PRO A 143 3.01 0.30 -19.21
CA PRO A 143 4.44 0.04 -19.24
C PRO A 143 5.16 0.49 -17.95
N HIS A 144 4.43 1.04 -16.98
CA HIS A 144 4.98 1.60 -15.76
C HIS A 144 4.90 0.59 -14.62
N PHE A 145 6.04 -0.01 -14.26
CA PHE A 145 6.14 -1.00 -13.20
C PHE A 145 6.80 -0.49 -11.92
N ALA A 146 7.31 0.75 -11.92
CA ALA A 146 7.88 1.36 -10.72
C ALA A 146 6.79 1.61 -9.67
N GLY A 147 7.08 1.22 -8.41
CA GLY A 147 6.28 1.58 -7.25
C GLY A 147 6.73 2.91 -6.63
N LEU A 148 6.24 3.20 -5.42
CA LEU A 148 6.63 4.37 -4.65
C LEU A 148 8.10 4.30 -4.19
N ASN A 149 8.68 3.11 -4.13
CA ASN A 149 10.04 2.86 -3.66
C ASN A 149 10.33 3.52 -2.29
N VAL A 150 9.40 3.35 -1.37
CA VAL A 150 9.48 3.88 0.00
C VAL A 150 9.87 2.81 1.02
N THR A 151 10.12 1.59 0.56
CA THR A 151 10.60 0.45 1.33
C THR A 151 11.53 -0.38 0.45
N PRO A 152 12.52 -1.08 1.01
CA PRO A 152 13.41 -1.95 0.23
C PRO A 152 12.75 -3.28 -0.18
N PHE A 153 11.58 -3.59 0.38
CA PHE A 153 10.83 -4.81 0.11
C PHE A 153 9.80 -4.59 -0.98
N ASN A 154 9.60 -5.59 -1.83
CA ASN A 154 8.36 -5.75 -2.57
C ASN A 154 7.34 -6.55 -1.75
N PHE A 155 6.08 -6.48 -2.12
CA PHE A 155 5.00 -7.17 -1.42
C PHE A 155 4.21 -8.04 -2.39
N HIS A 156 3.93 -9.26 -1.97
CA HIS A 156 2.98 -10.14 -2.59
C HIS A 156 1.84 -10.39 -1.59
N VAL A 157 0.63 -10.01 -1.94
CA VAL A 157 -0.54 -10.04 -1.07
C VAL A 157 -1.52 -11.12 -1.49
N HIS A 158 -2.52 -11.42 -0.64
CA HIS A 158 -3.54 -12.45 -0.88
C HIS A 158 -2.95 -13.85 -1.11
N TYR A 159 -1.85 -14.15 -0.42
CA TYR A 159 -1.18 -15.42 -0.59
C TYR A 159 -1.96 -16.56 0.08
N ALA A 160 -2.33 -17.57 -0.70
CA ALA A 160 -3.11 -18.72 -0.25
C ALA A 160 -2.28 -20.01 -0.06
N GLY A 161 -0.97 -19.95 -0.24
CA GLY A 161 -0.08 -21.11 -0.08
C GLY A 161 0.03 -21.98 -1.33
N ASP A 162 -0.19 -21.43 -2.52
CA ASP A 162 -0.11 -22.18 -3.76
C ASP A 162 1.30 -22.22 -4.37
N LEU A 163 1.65 -23.41 -4.90
CA LEU A 163 2.98 -23.69 -5.46
C LEU A 163 3.25 -22.89 -6.75
N GLU A 164 2.22 -22.56 -7.52
CA GLU A 164 2.38 -21.78 -8.75
C GLU A 164 2.89 -20.38 -8.44
N ARG A 165 2.34 -19.76 -7.39
CA ARG A 165 2.79 -18.44 -6.92
C ARG A 165 4.19 -18.48 -6.32
N ASP A 166 4.51 -19.54 -5.59
CA ASP A 166 5.88 -19.72 -5.07
C ASP A 166 6.89 -19.76 -6.21
N ASN A 167 6.63 -20.55 -7.25
CA ASN A 167 7.51 -20.65 -8.43
C ASN A 167 7.63 -19.31 -9.15
N TRP A 168 6.51 -18.61 -9.34
CA TRP A 168 6.51 -17.30 -9.99
C TRP A 168 7.33 -16.25 -9.20
N LEU A 169 7.28 -16.28 -7.88
CA LEU A 169 8.10 -15.39 -7.04
C LEU A 169 9.59 -15.75 -7.08
N VAL A 170 9.92 -17.03 -7.26
CA VAL A 170 11.30 -17.47 -7.52
C VAL A 170 11.78 -16.95 -8.88
N ASP A 171 10.94 -17.03 -9.92
CA ASP A 171 11.24 -16.49 -11.24
C ASP A 171 11.42 -14.97 -11.22
N TYR A 172 10.64 -14.24 -10.41
CA TYR A 172 10.85 -12.82 -10.18
C TYR A 172 12.29 -12.52 -9.76
N HIS A 173 12.89 -13.35 -8.89
CA HIS A 173 14.25 -13.17 -8.42
C HIS A 173 15.35 -13.50 -9.46
N VAL A 174 15.01 -14.04 -10.62
CA VAL A 174 15.98 -14.16 -11.73
C VAL A 174 16.45 -12.78 -12.17
N PHE A 175 15.56 -11.79 -12.18
CA PHE A 175 15.80 -10.44 -12.70
C PHE A 175 15.87 -9.36 -11.61
N HIS A 176 15.41 -9.65 -10.38
CA HIS A 176 15.29 -8.67 -9.31
C HIS A 176 15.93 -9.17 -8.01
N ASP A 177 16.56 -8.26 -7.27
CA ASP A 177 17.25 -8.59 -6.01
C ASP A 177 16.46 -8.18 -4.76
N ASN A 178 15.39 -7.37 -4.92
CA ASN A 178 14.59 -6.89 -3.80
C ASN A 178 13.90 -8.06 -3.09
N PRO A 179 14.05 -8.21 -1.76
CA PRO A 179 13.31 -9.20 -1.01
C PRO A 179 11.81 -8.99 -1.12
N VAL A 180 11.04 -10.08 -1.15
CA VAL A 180 9.58 -10.05 -1.23
C VAL A 180 8.98 -10.48 0.11
N ILE A 181 8.16 -9.61 0.71
CA ILE A 181 7.30 -9.99 1.84
C ILE A 181 6.00 -10.54 1.27
N ILE A 182 5.75 -11.82 1.53
CA ILE A 182 4.58 -12.56 1.08
C ILE A 182 3.57 -12.54 2.22
N MET A 183 2.34 -12.08 1.97
CA MET A 183 1.34 -11.82 3.01
C MET A 183 0.04 -12.58 2.72
N ALA A 184 -0.36 -13.47 3.63
CA ALA A 184 -1.70 -14.05 3.60
C ALA A 184 -2.75 -12.99 4.01
N ASP A 185 -4.01 -13.23 3.68
CA ASP A 185 -5.10 -12.34 4.09
C ASP A 185 -5.18 -12.19 5.61
N GLY A 186 -5.56 -11.00 6.05
CA GLY A 186 -5.55 -10.63 7.47
C GLY A 186 -4.17 -10.24 8.02
N SER A 187 -3.13 -10.23 7.19
CA SER A 187 -1.79 -9.83 7.64
C SER A 187 -1.59 -8.32 7.61
N HIS A 188 -0.85 -7.84 8.61
CA HIS A 188 -0.46 -6.45 8.77
C HIS A 188 1.05 -6.34 9.00
N VAL A 189 1.74 -5.65 8.12
CA VAL A 189 3.15 -5.27 8.26
C VAL A 189 3.24 -3.78 8.58
N LYS A 190 3.95 -3.45 9.65
CA LYS A 190 4.26 -2.06 10.04
C LYS A 190 5.71 -1.75 9.73
N ILE A 191 5.96 -0.58 9.14
CA ILE A 191 7.31 -0.04 8.94
C ILE A 191 7.41 1.29 9.67
N GLU A 192 8.30 1.38 10.66
CA GLU A 192 8.55 2.58 11.46
C GLU A 192 10.04 2.91 11.47
N GLY A 193 10.40 4.02 10.83
CA GLY A 193 11.80 4.34 10.57
C GLY A 193 12.48 3.27 9.71
N ARG A 194 13.40 2.51 10.32
CA ARG A 194 14.11 1.38 9.70
C ARG A 194 13.59 0.01 10.18
N LYS A 195 12.61 0.00 11.08
CA LYS A 195 12.08 -1.24 11.64
C LYS A 195 10.89 -1.69 10.81
N THR A 196 10.96 -2.91 10.29
CA THR A 196 9.85 -3.59 9.63
C THR A 196 9.39 -4.74 10.51
N GLN A 197 8.10 -4.85 10.80
CA GLN A 197 7.54 -5.84 11.72
C GLN A 197 6.23 -6.40 11.18
N LEU A 198 6.08 -7.72 11.27
CA LEU A 198 4.77 -8.35 11.15
C LEU A 198 3.99 -8.12 12.45
N VAL A 199 2.92 -7.32 12.39
CA VAL A 199 2.09 -7.01 13.55
C VAL A 199 1.15 -8.18 13.89
N CYS A 200 0.47 -8.70 12.85
CA CYS A 200 -0.44 -9.85 12.97
C CYS A 200 -0.58 -10.56 11.62
N GLY A 201 -1.23 -11.72 11.65
CA GLY A 201 -1.49 -12.56 10.49
C GLY A 201 -0.32 -13.49 10.14
N GLU A 202 -0.29 -13.96 8.92
CA GLU A 202 0.74 -14.87 8.41
C GLU A 202 1.51 -14.21 7.26
N ALA A 203 2.83 -14.24 7.36
CA ALA A 203 3.70 -13.71 6.32
C ALA A 203 4.99 -14.52 6.21
N TRP A 204 5.62 -14.42 5.06
CA TRP A 204 6.92 -15.01 4.76
C TRP A 204 7.80 -13.97 4.10
N ILE A 205 9.10 -14.18 4.15
CA ILE A 205 10.06 -13.43 3.38
C ILE A 205 10.77 -14.37 2.40
N LEU A 206 10.83 -13.97 1.14
CA LEU A 206 11.61 -14.64 0.11
C LEU A 206 12.74 -13.71 -0.33
N ARG A 207 13.97 -14.25 -0.27
CA ARG A 207 15.19 -13.57 -0.74
C ARG A 207 15.74 -14.33 -1.93
N LYS A 208 16.42 -13.64 -2.82
CA LYS A 208 17.08 -14.25 -3.98
C LYS A 208 17.99 -15.40 -3.58
N GLY A 209 17.76 -16.58 -4.18
CA GLY A 209 18.55 -17.78 -3.94
C GLY A 209 18.33 -18.44 -2.58
N GLN A 210 17.30 -18.06 -1.83
CA GLN A 210 16.96 -18.65 -0.52
C GLN A 210 15.56 -19.27 -0.57
N GLU A 211 15.30 -20.19 0.35
CA GLU A 211 13.97 -20.69 0.58
C GLU A 211 13.10 -19.64 1.29
N LYS A 212 11.79 -19.74 1.08
CA LYS A 212 10.79 -18.91 1.74
C LYS A 212 10.80 -19.15 3.26
N GLU A 213 11.06 -18.11 4.03
CA GLU A 213 11.13 -18.15 5.49
C GLU A 213 9.86 -17.57 6.11
N ARG A 214 9.21 -18.29 7.03
CA ARG A 214 8.02 -17.81 7.74
C ARG A 214 8.41 -16.76 8.78
N ILE A 215 7.71 -15.63 8.78
CA ILE A 215 7.85 -14.55 9.76
C ILE A 215 6.87 -14.79 10.90
N LYS A 216 7.35 -14.74 12.14
CA LYS A 216 6.48 -14.82 13.32
C LYS A 216 5.87 -13.45 13.64
N PRO A 217 4.59 -13.36 14.04
CA PRO A 217 4.02 -12.11 14.54
C PRO A 217 4.88 -11.53 15.68
N GLY A 218 5.08 -10.22 15.64
CA GLY A 218 5.97 -9.51 16.56
C GLY A 218 7.44 -9.50 16.15
N ALA A 219 7.87 -10.37 15.22
CA ALA A 219 9.26 -10.41 14.79
C ALA A 219 9.62 -9.20 13.91
N LEU A 220 10.86 -8.74 14.05
CA LEU A 220 11.47 -7.78 13.13
C LEU A 220 11.90 -8.51 11.85
N ILE A 221 11.57 -7.91 10.71
CA ILE A 221 12.00 -8.37 9.40
C ILE A 221 13.29 -7.62 9.05
N ILE A 222 14.36 -8.37 8.91
CA ILE A 222 15.69 -7.84 8.62
C ILE A 222 15.99 -8.03 7.12
N LEU A 223 16.67 -7.05 6.51
CA LEU A 223 17.15 -7.12 5.13
C LEU A 223 18.24 -8.20 4.97
#